data_9b85afe322dd1fe78095c144a05a1f30
#
_entry.id   9b85afe322dd1fe78095c144a05a1f30
#
_cell.length_a   1.000
_cell.length_b   1.000
_cell.length_c   1.000
_cell.angle_alpha   90.00
_cell.angle_beta   90.00
_cell.angle_gamma   90.00
#
_symmetry.space_group_name_H-M   'P 1'
#
loop_
_entity.id
_entity.type
_entity.pdbx_description
1 polymer ?
#
loop_
_entity_poly.entity_id
_entity_poly.type
_entity_poly.pdbx_seq_one_letter_code
_entity_poly.pdbx_strand_id
1 'polypeptide(L)'
;IRYSGDIAKALAAGASTIMMGGLFAGTEEAPGEVILFQGRSYQSYRGMGSIGAMQQGSADRYFQESSTGNPNADKLVPEGIEGRVPYKGSMVSIVFQMAGGVRAAMGYCGCATIEEMNNKAEFVEITTAGIRESHVHDVQITKEAPNYRAD
;
A
#
# COMPACT_ATOMS: atom_id res chain seq x y z
N ILE A 1 2.38 -3.34 2.11
CA ILE A 1 3.46 -2.46 1.65
C ILE A 1 3.24 -1.08 2.25
N ARG A 2 4.17 -0.59 3.03
CA ARG A 2 4.17 0.76 3.60
C ARG A 2 5.29 1.62 3.01
N TYR A 3 6.46 1.02 2.82
CA TYR A 3 7.68 1.68 2.39
C TYR A 3 8.29 0.99 1.17
N SER A 4 9.16 1.68 0.46
CA SER A 4 9.89 1.11 -0.67
C SER A 4 10.77 -0.10 -0.28
N GLY A 5 11.28 -0.12 0.96
CA GLY A 5 12.00 -1.26 1.50
C GLY A 5 11.18 -2.55 1.60
N ASP A 6 9.85 -2.44 1.79
CA ASP A 6 8.97 -3.62 1.79
C ASP A 6 8.87 -4.22 0.39
N ILE A 7 8.87 -3.37 -0.65
CA ILE A 7 8.90 -3.82 -2.05
C ILE A 7 10.22 -4.55 -2.33
N ALA A 8 11.34 -3.96 -1.93
CA ALA A 8 12.66 -4.57 -2.11
C ALA A 8 12.74 -5.96 -1.43
N LYS A 9 12.24 -6.06 -0.18
CA LYS A 9 12.19 -7.34 0.53
C LYS A 9 11.27 -8.37 -0.15
N ALA A 10 10.12 -7.95 -0.64
CA ALA A 10 9.20 -8.84 -1.36
C ALA A 10 9.82 -9.36 -2.66
N LEU A 11 10.49 -8.49 -3.43
CA LEU A 11 11.22 -8.90 -4.64
C LEU A 11 12.35 -9.85 -4.29
N ALA A 12 13.17 -9.57 -3.29
CA ALA A 12 14.23 -10.46 -2.82
C ALA A 12 13.70 -11.83 -2.38
N ALA A 13 12.47 -11.88 -1.86
CA ALA A 13 11.79 -13.13 -1.50
C ALA A 13 11.14 -13.86 -2.69
N GLY A 14 11.34 -13.38 -3.93
CA GLY A 14 10.85 -14.03 -5.15
C GLY A 14 9.53 -13.51 -5.69
N ALA A 15 8.99 -12.39 -5.19
CA ALA A 15 7.78 -11.80 -5.75
C ALA A 15 8.03 -11.26 -7.16
N SER A 16 7.13 -11.54 -8.10
CA SER A 16 7.15 -10.98 -9.45
C SER A 16 6.29 -9.72 -9.58
N THR A 17 5.30 -9.56 -8.71
CA THR A 17 4.38 -8.41 -8.67
C THR A 17 4.13 -7.99 -7.24
N ILE A 18 3.81 -6.70 -7.05
CA ILE A 18 3.56 -6.13 -5.72
C ILE A 18 2.18 -5.47 -5.71
N MET A 19 1.33 -5.90 -4.77
CA MET A 19 0.02 -5.29 -4.54
C MET A 19 0.12 -4.20 -3.47
N MET A 20 -0.37 -3.01 -3.78
CA MET A 20 -0.39 -1.85 -2.90
C MET A 20 -1.81 -1.29 -2.81
N GLY A 21 -2.46 -1.44 -1.67
CA GLY A 21 -3.79 -0.87 -1.41
C GLY A 21 -3.70 0.56 -0.85
N GLY A 22 -3.31 0.68 0.41
CA GLY A 22 -3.32 1.95 1.15
C GLY A 22 -2.43 3.05 0.56
N LEU A 23 -1.36 2.71 -0.16
CA LEU A 23 -0.51 3.70 -0.83
C LEU A 23 -1.27 4.39 -1.97
N PHE A 24 -2.07 3.65 -2.74
CA PHE A 24 -2.79 4.17 -3.88
C PHE A 24 -4.21 4.65 -3.55
N ALA A 25 -4.79 4.22 -2.44
CA ALA A 25 -6.18 4.53 -2.10
C ALA A 25 -6.52 6.02 -2.03
N GLY A 26 -5.54 6.87 -1.71
CA GLY A 26 -5.71 8.33 -1.63
C GLY A 26 -5.28 9.09 -2.89
N THR A 27 -4.94 8.40 -3.96
CA THR A 27 -4.46 9.06 -5.19
C THR A 27 -5.61 9.54 -6.07
N GLU A 28 -5.31 10.50 -6.93
CA GLU A 28 -6.27 11.05 -7.90
C GLU A 28 -6.83 9.98 -8.84
N GLU A 29 -6.00 8.99 -9.20
CA GLU A 29 -6.35 7.90 -10.11
C GLU A 29 -7.15 6.77 -9.43
N ALA A 30 -7.22 6.76 -8.09
CA ALA A 30 -8.03 5.77 -7.38
C ALA A 30 -9.53 6.06 -7.58
N PRO A 31 -10.36 5.01 -7.72
CA PRO A 31 -11.81 5.21 -7.80
C PRO A 31 -12.35 5.77 -6.48
N GLY A 32 -13.27 6.70 -6.57
CA GLY A 32 -13.90 7.36 -5.43
C GLY A 32 -14.00 8.87 -5.64
N GLU A 33 -14.55 9.55 -4.67
CA GLU A 33 -14.78 10.99 -4.70
C GLU A 33 -13.84 11.70 -3.74
N VAL A 34 -13.36 12.88 -4.16
CA VAL A 34 -12.62 13.77 -3.27
C VAL A 34 -13.58 14.46 -2.32
N ILE A 35 -13.42 14.28 -1.03
CA ILE A 35 -14.26 14.81 0.03
C ILE A 35 -13.49 15.87 0.80
N LEU A 36 -14.06 17.08 0.92
CA LEU A 36 -13.53 18.10 1.80
C LEU A 36 -14.08 17.91 3.22
N PHE A 37 -13.21 17.69 4.17
CA PHE A 37 -13.58 17.50 5.58
C PHE A 37 -12.59 18.24 6.50
N GLN A 38 -13.13 19.10 7.37
CA GLN A 38 -12.36 19.91 8.30
C GLN A 38 -11.17 20.66 7.64
N GLY A 39 -11.41 21.24 6.45
CA GLY A 39 -10.42 22.01 5.71
C GLY A 39 -9.32 21.17 5.02
N ARG A 40 -9.47 19.85 4.97
CA ARG A 40 -8.55 18.93 4.30
C ARG A 40 -9.26 18.08 3.26
N SER A 41 -8.56 17.77 2.17
CA SER A 41 -9.04 16.87 1.13
C SER A 41 -8.79 15.41 1.50
N TYR A 42 -9.80 14.59 1.31
CA TYR A 42 -9.78 13.14 1.48
C TYR A 42 -10.32 12.47 0.23
N GLN A 43 -9.91 11.24 -0.01
CA GLN A 43 -10.49 10.35 -1.00
C GLN A 43 -11.44 9.38 -0.30
N SER A 44 -12.64 9.18 -0.86
CA SER A 44 -13.53 8.13 -0.36
C SER A 44 -12.88 6.77 -0.54
N TYR A 45 -13.03 5.92 0.46
CA TYR A 45 -12.44 4.58 0.49
C TYR A 45 -13.48 3.57 0.91
N ARG A 46 -13.52 2.43 0.22
CA ARG A 46 -14.34 1.31 0.64
C ARG A 46 -13.64 -0.02 0.33
N GLY A 47 -13.75 -0.97 1.26
CA GLY A 47 -13.35 -2.34 1.02
C GLY A 47 -14.30 -3.01 0.02
N MET A 48 -13.79 -3.98 -0.74
CA MET A 48 -14.60 -4.71 -1.73
C MET A 48 -15.75 -5.51 -1.11
N GLY A 49 -15.62 -5.94 0.15
CA GLY A 49 -16.67 -6.58 0.94
C GLY A 49 -17.55 -5.60 1.73
N SER A 50 -17.48 -4.29 1.46
CA SER A 50 -18.41 -3.30 2.03
C SER A 50 -19.78 -3.39 1.35
N ILE A 51 -20.84 -2.96 2.03
CA ILE A 51 -22.20 -2.95 1.49
C ILE A 51 -22.23 -2.17 0.16
N GLY A 52 -21.68 -0.97 0.14
CA GLY A 52 -21.68 -0.13 -1.06
C GLY A 52 -20.89 -0.73 -2.24
N ALA A 53 -19.80 -1.46 -1.98
CA ALA A 53 -19.07 -2.14 -3.03
C ALA A 53 -19.84 -3.38 -3.55
N MET A 54 -20.43 -4.18 -2.65
CA MET A 54 -21.20 -5.36 -3.02
C MET A 54 -22.47 -5.01 -3.81
N GLN A 55 -23.13 -3.92 -3.49
CA GLN A 55 -24.30 -3.40 -4.25
C GLN A 55 -23.90 -2.96 -5.66
N GLN A 56 -22.64 -2.62 -5.92
CA GLN A 56 -22.13 -2.17 -7.21
C GLN A 56 -21.35 -3.27 -7.98
N GLY A 57 -21.49 -4.53 -7.60
CA GLY A 57 -21.02 -5.67 -8.39
C GLY A 57 -19.93 -6.53 -7.78
N SER A 58 -19.44 -6.25 -6.55
CA SER A 58 -18.42 -7.10 -5.93
C SER A 58 -18.97 -8.23 -5.05
N ALA A 59 -20.29 -8.43 -5.04
CA ALA A 59 -20.95 -9.45 -4.21
C ALA A 59 -20.60 -10.90 -4.64
N ASP A 60 -20.28 -11.10 -5.91
CA ASP A 60 -19.83 -12.38 -6.49
C ASP A 60 -18.57 -12.91 -5.76
N ARG A 61 -17.64 -12.04 -5.44
CA ARG A 61 -16.39 -12.41 -4.75
C ARG A 61 -16.60 -12.91 -3.31
N TYR A 62 -17.75 -12.58 -2.73
CA TYR A 62 -18.11 -12.96 -1.35
C TYR A 62 -19.21 -14.01 -1.31
N PHE A 63 -19.50 -14.65 -2.45
CA PHE A 63 -20.57 -15.66 -2.58
C PHE A 63 -21.95 -15.17 -2.12
N GLN A 64 -22.19 -13.87 -2.26
CA GLN A 64 -23.41 -13.20 -1.81
C GLN A 64 -24.27 -12.68 -2.98
N GLU A 65 -23.99 -13.16 -4.18
CA GLU A 65 -24.74 -12.81 -5.37
C GLU A 65 -26.15 -13.42 -5.34
N SER A 66 -27.18 -12.61 -5.55
CA SER A 66 -28.52 -13.14 -5.67
C SER A 66 -28.78 -13.65 -7.10
N SER A 67 -29.55 -14.72 -7.23
CA SER A 67 -29.93 -15.33 -8.52
C SER A 67 -30.70 -14.37 -9.45
N THR A 68 -31.10 -13.19 -8.97
CA THR A 68 -31.81 -12.15 -9.71
C THR A 68 -30.92 -10.98 -10.12
N GLY A 69 -29.61 -11.02 -9.86
CA GLY A 69 -28.66 -9.99 -10.27
C GLY A 69 -28.75 -8.65 -9.55
N ASN A 70 -29.65 -8.49 -8.58
CA ASN A 70 -29.78 -7.29 -7.77
C ASN A 70 -29.72 -7.67 -6.27
N PRO A 71 -28.55 -7.60 -5.63
CA PRO A 71 -28.42 -7.96 -4.24
C PRO A 71 -29.23 -6.99 -3.37
N ASN A 72 -30.21 -7.54 -2.65
CA ASN A 72 -30.97 -6.75 -1.68
C ASN A 72 -30.04 -6.41 -0.50
N ALA A 73 -29.85 -5.12 -0.21
CA ALA A 73 -28.94 -4.65 0.83
C ALA A 73 -29.17 -5.32 2.19
N ASP A 74 -30.41 -5.65 2.49
CA ASP A 74 -30.83 -6.28 3.75
C ASP A 74 -30.37 -7.73 3.91
N LYS A 75 -29.86 -8.35 2.83
CA LYS A 75 -29.34 -9.73 2.82
C LYS A 75 -27.85 -9.83 2.73
N LEU A 76 -27.15 -8.71 2.50
CA LEU A 76 -25.69 -8.69 2.41
C LEU A 76 -25.07 -8.63 3.80
N VAL A 77 -24.07 -9.49 4.03
CA VAL A 77 -23.25 -9.48 5.24
C VAL A 77 -21.95 -8.76 4.94
N PRO A 78 -21.73 -7.53 5.45
CA PRO A 78 -20.52 -6.78 5.15
C PRO A 78 -19.30 -7.37 5.88
N GLU A 79 -18.22 -7.56 5.13
CA GLU A 79 -16.90 -7.93 5.64
C GLU A 79 -15.89 -6.77 5.50
N GLY A 80 -16.22 -5.76 4.72
CA GLY A 80 -15.41 -4.60 4.45
C GLY A 80 -15.95 -3.32 5.06
N ILE A 81 -15.05 -2.37 5.32
CA ILE A 81 -15.38 -1.05 5.84
C ILE A 81 -15.53 -0.02 4.72
N GLU A 82 -16.27 1.06 5.03
CA GLU A 82 -16.29 2.28 4.25
C GLU A 82 -15.69 3.42 5.09
N GLY A 83 -14.94 4.30 4.45
CA GLY A 83 -14.25 5.38 5.14
C GLY A 83 -13.65 6.39 4.17
N ARG A 84 -12.68 7.12 4.65
CA ARG A 84 -11.91 8.08 3.85
C ARG A 84 -10.43 7.99 4.20
N VAL A 85 -9.59 8.25 3.20
CA VAL A 85 -8.13 8.32 3.35
C VAL A 85 -7.64 9.71 2.95
N PRO A 86 -6.55 10.22 3.50
CA PRO A 86 -6.00 11.50 3.05
C PRO A 86 -5.73 11.52 1.54
N TYR A 87 -6.14 12.57 0.86
CA TYR A 87 -5.82 12.78 -0.54
C TYR A 87 -4.31 13.01 -0.73
N LYS A 88 -3.71 12.34 -1.68
CA LYS A 88 -2.25 12.30 -1.90
C LYS A 88 -1.80 12.88 -3.24
N GLY A 89 -2.73 13.35 -4.07
CA GLY A 89 -2.41 13.79 -5.43
C GLY A 89 -2.15 12.62 -6.40
N SER A 90 -1.37 12.86 -7.44
CA SER A 90 -1.13 11.87 -8.48
C SER A 90 -0.31 10.66 -8.00
N MET A 91 -0.71 9.49 -8.45
CA MET A 91 -0.01 8.22 -8.25
C MET A 91 1.43 8.23 -8.80
N VAL A 92 1.69 9.02 -9.83
CA VAL A 92 3.01 9.09 -10.48
C VAL A 92 4.11 9.41 -9.49
N SER A 93 3.87 10.35 -8.57
CA SER A 93 4.85 10.73 -7.55
C SER A 93 5.16 9.57 -6.59
N ILE A 94 4.13 8.80 -6.21
CA ILE A 94 4.27 7.63 -5.33
C ILE A 94 5.07 6.54 -6.03
N VAL A 95 4.72 6.21 -7.27
CA VAL A 95 5.43 5.21 -8.07
C VAL A 95 6.90 5.60 -8.25
N PHE A 96 7.18 6.88 -8.55
CA PHE A 96 8.54 7.38 -8.68
C PHE A 96 9.37 7.15 -7.40
N GLN A 97 8.81 7.49 -6.24
CA GLN A 97 9.48 7.29 -4.95
C GLN A 97 9.71 5.80 -4.64
N MET A 98 8.69 4.97 -4.86
CA MET A 98 8.80 3.52 -4.62
C MET A 98 9.83 2.86 -5.54
N ALA A 99 9.82 3.18 -6.83
CA ALA A 99 10.81 2.69 -7.79
C ALA A 99 12.23 3.18 -7.47
N GLY A 100 12.37 4.43 -7.04
CA GLY A 100 13.64 4.98 -6.58
C GLY A 100 14.21 4.22 -5.39
N GLY A 101 13.37 3.89 -4.40
CA GLY A 101 13.79 3.08 -3.25
C GLY A 101 14.19 1.65 -3.62
N VAL A 102 13.49 1.02 -4.58
CA VAL A 102 13.87 -0.30 -5.10
C VAL A 102 15.23 -0.24 -5.78
N ARG A 103 15.46 0.76 -6.64
CA ARG A 103 16.78 0.97 -7.30
C ARG A 103 17.90 1.17 -6.27
N ALA A 104 17.66 1.95 -5.23
CA ALA A 104 18.62 2.12 -4.15
C ALA A 104 18.93 0.80 -3.44
N ALA A 105 17.92 0.00 -3.11
CA ALA A 105 18.10 -1.32 -2.51
C ALA A 105 18.88 -2.28 -3.41
N MET A 106 18.59 -2.29 -4.73
CA MET A 106 19.36 -3.07 -5.70
C MET A 106 20.83 -2.64 -5.70
N GLY A 107 21.10 -1.34 -5.65
CA GLY A 107 22.47 -0.81 -5.53
C GLY A 107 23.18 -1.28 -4.28
N TYR A 108 22.54 -1.26 -3.13
CA TYR A 108 23.11 -1.78 -1.87
C TYR A 108 23.37 -3.28 -1.90
N CYS A 109 22.54 -4.06 -2.60
CA CYS A 109 22.74 -5.51 -2.77
C CYS A 109 23.70 -5.86 -3.92
N GLY A 110 24.19 -4.89 -4.69
CA GLY A 110 25.05 -5.14 -5.86
C GLY A 110 24.32 -5.85 -7.00
N CYS A 111 23.01 -5.68 -7.14
CA CYS A 111 22.18 -6.34 -8.14
C CYS A 111 21.83 -5.37 -9.28
N ALA A 112 22.17 -5.69 -10.50
CA ALA A 112 21.88 -4.89 -11.68
C ALA A 112 20.45 -5.11 -12.20
N THR A 113 19.85 -6.27 -11.92
CA THR A 113 18.51 -6.65 -12.37
C THR A 113 17.64 -7.16 -11.21
N ILE A 114 16.33 -7.18 -11.40
CA ILE A 114 15.39 -7.80 -10.44
C ILE A 114 15.66 -9.30 -10.31
N GLU A 115 16.00 -9.97 -11.41
CA GLU A 115 16.36 -11.40 -11.40
C GLU A 115 17.60 -11.65 -10.54
N GLU A 116 18.61 -10.80 -10.64
CA GLU A 116 19.78 -10.89 -9.75
C GLU A 116 19.40 -10.67 -8.29
N MET A 117 18.50 -9.74 -8.00
CA MET A 117 18.01 -9.50 -6.65
C MET A 117 17.27 -10.71 -6.09
N ASN A 118 16.43 -11.38 -6.90
CA ASN A 118 15.76 -12.61 -6.50
C ASN A 118 16.72 -13.76 -6.18
N ASN A 119 17.82 -13.85 -6.94
CA ASN A 119 18.73 -14.99 -6.87
C ASN A 119 19.92 -14.78 -5.93
N LYS A 120 20.34 -13.53 -5.68
CA LYS A 120 21.58 -13.21 -4.95
C LYS A 120 21.34 -12.51 -3.62
N ALA A 121 20.19 -11.84 -3.43
CA ALA A 121 19.94 -11.14 -2.18
C ALA A 121 19.69 -12.13 -1.04
N GLU A 122 20.32 -11.88 0.09
CA GLU A 122 20.22 -12.71 1.28
C GLU A 122 19.51 -11.92 2.41
N PHE A 123 18.67 -12.63 3.16
CA PHE A 123 18.07 -12.10 4.38
C PHE A 123 18.96 -12.39 5.57
N VAL A 124 19.14 -11.41 6.42
CA VAL A 124 19.83 -11.57 7.70
C VAL A 124 18.85 -11.39 8.84
N GLU A 125 18.92 -12.24 9.82
CA GLU A 125 18.16 -12.10 11.06
C GLU A 125 18.85 -11.10 11.97
N ILE A 126 18.10 -10.13 12.49
CA ILE A 126 18.66 -9.08 13.37
C ILE A 126 17.92 -9.05 14.70
N THR A 127 18.63 -8.65 15.74
CA THR A 127 18.07 -8.45 17.09
C THR A 127 17.30 -7.12 17.18
N THR A 128 16.50 -6.95 18.24
CA THR A 128 15.86 -5.67 18.53
C THR A 128 16.87 -4.52 18.69
N ALA A 129 18.05 -4.80 19.25
CA ALA A 129 19.14 -3.83 19.34
C ALA A 129 19.66 -3.44 17.94
N GLY A 130 19.83 -4.42 17.04
CA GLY A 130 20.23 -4.17 15.66
C GLY A 130 19.18 -3.38 14.89
N ILE A 131 17.88 -3.60 15.14
CA ILE A 131 16.80 -2.79 14.54
C ILE A 131 16.93 -1.32 14.98
N ARG A 132 17.12 -1.05 16.27
CA ARG A 132 17.30 0.32 16.78
C ARG A 132 18.52 1.02 16.17
N GLU A 133 19.63 0.30 16.06
CA GLU A 133 20.86 0.81 15.46
C GLU A 133 20.71 1.10 13.97
N SER A 134 19.89 0.32 13.27
CA SER A 134 19.61 0.48 11.83
C SER A 134 18.70 1.66 11.51
N HIS A 135 17.97 2.17 12.49
CA HIS A 135 17.12 3.35 12.34
C HIS A 135 17.83 4.60 12.86
N VAL A 136 17.29 5.77 12.50
CA VAL A 136 17.79 7.04 13.01
C VAL A 136 17.66 7.06 14.55
N HIS A 137 18.77 7.24 15.23
CA HIS A 137 18.86 7.35 16.69
C HIS A 137 19.73 8.56 17.07
N ASP A 138 19.56 9.07 18.26
CA ASP A 138 20.31 10.21 18.81
C ASP A 138 20.24 11.51 17.99
N VAL A 139 19.20 11.63 17.13
CA VAL A 139 18.94 12.78 16.26
C VAL A 139 17.49 13.21 16.36
N GLN A 140 17.25 14.49 16.53
CA GLN A 140 15.92 15.07 16.40
C GLN A 140 15.62 15.34 14.91
N ILE A 141 14.70 14.58 14.34
CA ILE A 141 14.30 14.74 12.93
C ILE A 141 13.52 16.04 12.79
N THR A 142 14.01 16.94 11.95
CA THR A 142 13.33 18.22 11.62
C THR A 142 12.62 18.17 10.27
N LYS A 143 13.00 17.21 9.41
CA LYS A 143 12.37 16.96 8.11
C LYS A 143 12.46 15.48 7.77
N GLU A 144 11.30 14.85 7.62
CA GLU A 144 11.22 13.45 7.22
C GLU A 144 11.57 13.24 5.74
N ALA A 145 12.13 12.09 5.41
CA ALA A 145 12.28 11.65 4.03
C ALA A 145 10.96 11.04 3.52
N PRO A 146 10.62 11.17 2.22
CA PRO A 146 9.36 10.64 1.68
C PRO A 146 9.12 9.15 1.93
N ASN A 147 10.19 8.35 1.97
CA ASN A 147 10.15 6.90 2.14
C ASN A 147 10.54 6.43 3.55
N TYR A 148 10.72 7.35 4.48
CA TYR A 148 11.10 7.03 5.85
C TYR A 148 10.30 7.89 6.84
N ARG A 149 9.68 7.25 7.80
CA ARG A 149 9.04 7.89 8.95
C ARG A 149 9.51 7.20 10.21
N ALA A 150 9.84 7.96 11.23
CA ALA A 150 10.00 7.43 12.56
C ALA A 150 8.58 7.22 13.14
N ASP A 151 8.19 5.96 13.34
CA ASP A 151 6.94 5.59 14.03
C ASP A 151 7.10 5.73 15.54
#